data_d955564449903fd5a228301a983de7e8
#
_entry.id   d955564449903fd5a228301a983de7e8
#
_cell.length_a   1.000
_cell.length_b   1.000
_cell.length_c   1.000
_cell.angle_alpha   90.00
_cell.angle_beta   90.00
_cell.angle_gamma   90.00
#
_symmetry.space_group_name_H-M   'P 1'
#
loop_
_entity.id
_entity.type
_entity.pdbx_description
1 polymer ?
#
loop_
_entity_poly.entity_id
_entity_poly.type
_entity_poly.pdbx_seq_one_letter_code
_entity_poly.pdbx_strand_id
1 'polypeptide(L)'
;MHARRVRPDTGPTDQRRLFAAILSAILPGLGQAFNRRRRPAAMFAIPSLVLLGVIWLLFQLNSSTMLLAHAIAPGTLQLLLVINALVLVWRLIAVFEAFVDRRYPGKPGRLGGVGLLVLIVLVTLPHAAIHFYGASAFSTFERVFAGPGGDATGGPEDDPGSATGPKPGVGERVNVLLMGIDAGPSRTQALTDSLIVISLDPVGRTVTMVSIPRDLVDVPLGNGDTFAPKINSLLGWANRHESEFPLGGTRALEDAIGALLGVPIHYYAKVDLAGFVTMVDAVGGVDIDVARPLSDKNYGGFGVGPGWSITVGPHHLDGANALAYARIRRSTGENDFTRAGRQQEVLIALRDQAVEGGNFLFSLPGLLDAVGDTARTDLPADRLPEFAALAEEIGGERTTQVVMTSPMVKSGGKNHPYGSVVIPVPKRIAEMVAIVFTKPGTPPGPWPTPKPTPKP
;
A
#
# COMPACT_ATOMS: atom_id res chain seq x y z
N MET A 1 -27.51 8.07 81.11
CA MET A 1 -27.22 8.76 79.83
C MET A 1 -26.02 8.10 79.18
N HIS A 2 -26.21 7.18 78.19
CA HIS A 2 -25.16 6.55 77.47
C HIS A 2 -24.88 7.40 76.21
N ALA A 3 -23.78 8.10 76.20
CA ALA A 3 -23.31 8.82 75.03
C ALA A 3 -22.97 7.78 73.94
N ARG A 4 -23.78 7.73 72.88
CA ARG A 4 -23.46 7.01 71.63
C ARG A 4 -22.21 7.61 71.02
N ARG A 5 -21.02 6.94 71.11
CA ARG A 5 -19.84 7.28 70.33
C ARG A 5 -20.18 7.17 68.85
N VAL A 6 -20.34 8.31 68.21
CA VAL A 6 -20.38 8.41 66.75
C VAL A 6 -19.03 7.93 66.27
N ARG A 7 -18.97 6.76 65.62
CA ARG A 7 -17.79 6.32 64.87
C ARG A 7 -17.55 7.36 63.78
N PRO A 8 -16.33 7.89 63.66
CA PRO A 8 -16.02 8.78 62.53
C PRO A 8 -16.23 7.99 61.23
N ASP A 9 -16.98 8.57 60.35
CA ASP A 9 -17.30 8.06 59.02
C ASP A 9 -16.00 8.02 58.20
N THR A 10 -15.23 6.94 58.32
CA THR A 10 -14.01 6.76 57.54
C THR A 10 -14.40 6.33 56.16
N GLY A 11 -14.73 7.32 55.31
CA GLY A 11 -14.83 7.13 53.85
C GLY A 11 -13.53 6.57 53.29
N PRO A 12 -13.56 5.98 52.09
CA PRO A 12 -12.36 5.43 51.47
C PRO A 12 -11.32 6.55 51.32
N THR A 13 -10.05 6.24 51.68
CA THR A 13 -8.92 7.14 51.47
C THR A 13 -8.74 7.38 49.98
N ASP A 14 -8.17 8.55 49.58
CA ASP A 14 -7.85 8.87 48.20
C ASP A 14 -7.03 7.76 47.52
N GLN A 15 -6.10 7.14 48.24
CA GLN A 15 -5.28 6.02 47.74
C GLN A 15 -6.15 4.82 47.33
N ARG A 16 -7.15 4.45 48.14
CA ARG A 16 -8.06 3.34 47.82
C ARG A 16 -8.93 3.66 46.59
N ARG A 17 -9.41 4.90 46.46
CA ARG A 17 -10.19 5.37 45.31
C ARG A 17 -9.37 5.31 44.04
N LEU A 18 -8.13 5.82 44.11
CA LEU A 18 -7.19 5.79 42.98
C LEU A 18 -6.82 4.35 42.59
N PHE A 19 -6.57 3.48 43.57
CA PHE A 19 -6.26 2.08 43.29
C PHE A 19 -7.41 1.36 42.58
N ALA A 20 -8.66 1.57 43.02
CA ALA A 20 -9.84 1.04 42.32
C ALA A 20 -9.96 1.59 40.91
N ALA A 21 -9.70 2.89 40.70
CA ALA A 21 -9.72 3.52 39.37
C ALA A 21 -8.62 2.96 38.47
N ILE A 22 -7.39 2.77 38.95
CA ILE A 22 -6.27 2.16 38.23
C ILE A 22 -6.61 0.74 37.77
N LEU A 23 -7.18 -0.07 38.65
CA LEU A 23 -7.63 -1.43 38.30
C LEU A 23 -8.67 -1.41 37.18
N SER A 24 -9.62 -0.46 37.22
CA SER A 24 -10.61 -0.30 36.15
C SER A 24 -10.03 0.29 34.86
N ALA A 25 -8.93 1.05 34.93
CA ALA A 25 -8.20 1.52 33.76
C ALA A 25 -7.47 0.38 33.06
N ILE A 26 -6.95 -0.62 33.80
CA ILE A 26 -6.34 -1.83 33.22
C ILE A 26 -7.41 -2.69 32.54
N LEU A 27 -8.42 -3.08 33.30
CA LEU A 27 -9.56 -3.84 32.78
C LEU A 27 -10.86 -3.32 33.44
N PRO A 28 -11.79 -2.76 32.64
CA PRO A 28 -13.09 -2.33 33.14
C PRO A 28 -13.77 -3.42 33.96
N GLY A 29 -14.20 -3.07 35.15
CA GLY A 29 -14.80 -4.05 36.08
C GLY A 29 -13.91 -4.48 37.27
N LEU A 30 -12.58 -4.45 37.12
CA LEU A 30 -11.67 -4.86 38.21
C LEU A 30 -11.77 -3.95 39.44
N GLY A 31 -11.83 -2.63 39.23
CA GLY A 31 -12.01 -1.69 40.35
C GLY A 31 -13.34 -1.87 41.09
N GLN A 32 -14.40 -2.16 40.37
CA GLN A 32 -15.70 -2.50 40.94
C GLN A 32 -15.64 -3.81 41.73
N ALA A 33 -14.94 -4.82 41.24
CA ALA A 33 -14.68 -6.07 41.93
C ALA A 33 -13.87 -5.84 43.22
N PHE A 34 -12.80 -5.03 43.15
CA PHE A 34 -12.02 -4.61 44.33
C PHE A 34 -12.90 -3.91 45.38
N ASN A 35 -13.82 -3.07 44.91
CA ASN A 35 -14.83 -2.46 45.76
C ASN A 35 -15.95 -3.45 46.21
N ARG A 36 -15.82 -4.76 45.93
CA ARG A 36 -16.81 -5.81 46.25
C ARG A 36 -18.21 -5.58 45.65
N ARG A 37 -18.28 -4.94 44.47
CA ARG A 37 -19.53 -4.62 43.75
C ARG A 37 -19.70 -5.57 42.58
N ARG A 38 -20.19 -6.80 42.82
CA ARG A 38 -20.23 -7.89 41.84
C ARG A 38 -21.03 -7.53 40.58
N ARG A 39 -22.22 -6.90 40.71
CA ARG A 39 -23.05 -6.54 39.54
C ARG A 39 -22.38 -5.51 38.63
N PRO A 40 -21.95 -4.33 39.12
CA PRO A 40 -21.18 -3.41 38.27
C PRO A 40 -19.87 -4.01 37.74
N ALA A 41 -19.18 -4.84 38.53
CA ALA A 41 -17.98 -5.52 38.07
C ALA A 41 -18.25 -6.39 36.83
N ALA A 42 -19.29 -7.23 36.87
CA ALA A 42 -19.69 -8.06 35.74
C ALA A 42 -20.15 -7.21 34.54
N MET A 43 -20.93 -6.14 34.79
CA MET A 43 -21.43 -5.26 33.74
C MET A 43 -20.29 -4.62 32.93
N PHE A 44 -19.18 -4.19 33.57
CA PHE A 44 -18.04 -3.60 32.89
C PHE A 44 -17.06 -4.65 32.36
N ALA A 45 -16.84 -5.75 33.08
CA ALA A 45 -15.84 -6.75 32.67
C ALA A 45 -16.30 -7.62 31.51
N ILE A 46 -17.56 -8.07 31.49
CA ILE A 46 -18.04 -9.01 30.47
C ILE A 46 -17.91 -8.42 29.03
N PRO A 47 -18.41 -7.20 28.73
CA PRO A 47 -18.25 -6.64 27.39
C PRO A 47 -16.79 -6.46 27.01
N SER A 48 -15.94 -6.04 27.97
CA SER A 48 -14.50 -5.87 27.71
C SER A 48 -13.80 -7.20 27.42
N LEU A 49 -14.12 -8.27 28.13
CA LEU A 49 -13.58 -9.61 27.89
C LEU A 49 -14.09 -10.21 26.58
N VAL A 50 -15.37 -9.99 26.25
CA VAL A 50 -15.94 -10.41 24.96
C VAL A 50 -15.21 -9.71 23.82
N LEU A 51 -14.98 -8.38 23.89
CA LEU A 51 -14.25 -7.65 22.89
C LEU A 51 -12.82 -8.17 22.72
N LEU A 52 -12.10 -8.40 23.82
CA LEU A 52 -10.75 -8.98 23.79
C LEU A 52 -10.75 -10.40 23.18
N GLY A 53 -11.77 -11.20 23.51
CA GLY A 53 -11.94 -12.55 22.94
C GLY A 53 -12.19 -12.51 21.43
N VAL A 54 -13.01 -11.57 20.95
CA VAL A 54 -13.25 -11.37 19.51
C VAL A 54 -11.95 -10.94 18.80
N ILE A 55 -11.23 -9.96 19.37
CA ILE A 55 -9.96 -9.52 18.81
C ILE A 55 -8.96 -10.69 18.74
N TRP A 56 -8.80 -11.43 19.83
CA TRP A 56 -7.93 -12.61 19.86
C TRP A 56 -8.32 -13.65 18.80
N LEU A 57 -9.62 -13.94 18.65
CA LEU A 57 -10.13 -14.88 17.66
C LEU A 57 -9.84 -14.41 16.21
N LEU A 58 -10.02 -13.12 15.95
CA LEU A 58 -9.69 -12.55 14.62
C LEU A 58 -8.22 -12.76 14.27
N PHE A 59 -7.30 -12.56 15.23
CA PHE A 59 -5.85 -12.81 15.03
C PHE A 59 -5.52 -14.30 14.86
N GLN A 60 -6.34 -15.21 15.38
CA GLN A 60 -6.14 -16.66 15.19
C GLN A 60 -6.67 -17.17 13.84
N LEU A 61 -7.71 -16.52 13.32
CA LEU A 61 -8.39 -16.98 12.10
C LEU A 61 -7.90 -16.31 10.82
N ASN A 62 -7.13 -15.23 10.93
CA ASN A 62 -6.67 -14.46 9.77
C ASN A 62 -5.19 -14.15 9.90
N SER A 63 -4.51 -14.01 8.75
CA SER A 63 -3.15 -13.47 8.74
C SER A 63 -3.14 -11.97 9.09
N SER A 64 -1.98 -11.47 9.49
CA SER A 64 -1.79 -10.04 9.78
C SER A 64 -2.08 -9.17 8.56
N THR A 65 -1.68 -9.61 7.36
CA THR A 65 -1.92 -8.91 6.08
C THR A 65 -3.41 -8.80 5.77
N MET A 66 -4.16 -9.89 5.96
CA MET A 66 -5.62 -9.90 5.78
C MET A 66 -6.33 -8.98 6.75
N LEU A 67 -5.97 -9.05 8.04
CA LEU A 67 -6.54 -8.17 9.07
C LEU A 67 -6.29 -6.70 8.75
N LEU A 68 -5.06 -6.39 8.30
CA LEU A 68 -4.70 -5.05 7.92
C LEU A 68 -5.49 -4.56 6.71
N ALA A 69 -5.53 -5.35 5.64
CA ALA A 69 -6.28 -5.00 4.43
C ALA A 69 -7.76 -4.72 4.72
N HIS A 70 -8.38 -5.50 5.61
CA HIS A 70 -9.75 -5.21 6.07
C HIS A 70 -9.82 -3.95 6.93
N ALA A 71 -8.84 -3.74 7.83
CA ALA A 71 -8.84 -2.60 8.74
C ALA A 71 -8.69 -1.24 8.03
N ILE A 72 -7.93 -1.21 6.93
CA ILE A 72 -7.72 0.02 6.13
C ILE A 72 -8.84 0.27 5.11
N ALA A 73 -9.70 -0.71 4.82
CA ALA A 73 -10.86 -0.48 3.96
C ALA A 73 -11.75 0.63 4.56
N PRO A 74 -12.17 1.66 3.76
CA PRO A 74 -12.75 2.90 4.29
C PRO A 74 -13.91 2.70 5.25
N GLY A 75 -14.86 1.84 4.93
CA GLY A 75 -16.02 1.55 5.80
C GLY A 75 -15.62 0.87 7.11
N THR A 76 -14.66 -0.06 7.07
CA THR A 76 -14.16 -0.74 8.26
C THR A 76 -13.35 0.20 9.14
N LEU A 77 -12.49 1.03 8.54
CA LEU A 77 -11.67 2.00 9.27
C LEU A 77 -12.56 3.01 10.02
N GLN A 78 -13.58 3.57 9.36
CA GLN A 78 -14.56 4.45 10.03
C GLN A 78 -15.26 3.74 11.20
N LEU A 79 -15.71 2.50 10.99
CA LEU A 79 -16.34 1.71 12.05
C LEU A 79 -15.38 1.49 13.23
N LEU A 80 -14.12 1.16 12.97
CA LEU A 80 -13.09 0.97 14.00
C LEU A 80 -12.82 2.26 14.79
N LEU A 81 -12.82 3.43 14.15
CA LEU A 81 -12.69 4.72 14.85
C LEU A 81 -13.90 5.01 15.74
N VAL A 82 -15.11 4.70 15.31
CA VAL A 82 -16.32 4.82 16.13
C VAL A 82 -16.25 3.86 17.32
N ILE A 83 -15.87 2.60 17.10
CA ILE A 83 -15.70 1.61 18.17
C ILE A 83 -14.63 2.08 19.17
N ASN A 84 -13.50 2.60 18.70
CA ASN A 84 -12.45 3.16 19.56
C ASN A 84 -12.97 4.27 20.48
N ALA A 85 -13.78 5.19 19.94
CA ALA A 85 -14.40 6.26 20.72
C ALA A 85 -15.41 5.70 21.76
N LEU A 86 -16.22 4.71 21.39
CA LEU A 86 -17.15 4.06 22.31
C LEU A 86 -16.42 3.30 23.42
N VAL A 87 -15.32 2.61 23.10
CA VAL A 87 -14.48 1.92 24.09
C VAL A 87 -13.83 2.93 25.05
N LEU A 88 -13.36 4.07 24.55
CA LEU A 88 -12.84 5.15 25.40
C LEU A 88 -13.91 5.60 26.41
N VAL A 89 -15.11 5.96 25.93
CA VAL A 89 -16.22 6.39 26.79
C VAL A 89 -16.55 5.31 27.83
N TRP A 90 -16.65 4.07 27.41
CA TRP A 90 -16.88 2.93 28.29
C TRP A 90 -15.81 2.80 29.38
N ARG A 91 -14.53 2.91 29.01
CA ARG A 91 -13.41 2.85 29.96
C ARG A 91 -13.43 4.02 30.95
N LEU A 92 -13.69 5.24 30.46
CA LEU A 92 -13.76 6.43 31.33
C LEU A 92 -14.92 6.32 32.33
N ILE A 93 -16.08 5.81 31.91
CA ILE A 93 -17.21 5.56 32.81
C ILE A 93 -16.83 4.52 33.89
N ALA A 94 -16.17 3.42 33.49
CA ALA A 94 -15.73 2.38 34.43
C ALA A 94 -14.70 2.91 35.43
N VAL A 95 -13.73 3.71 35.00
CA VAL A 95 -12.72 4.35 35.85
C VAL A 95 -13.38 5.31 36.84
N PHE A 96 -14.26 6.19 36.35
CA PHE A 96 -14.96 7.16 37.18
C PHE A 96 -15.88 6.49 38.21
N GLU A 97 -16.64 5.47 37.79
CA GLU A 97 -17.55 4.72 38.65
C GLU A 97 -16.81 3.95 39.76
N ALA A 98 -15.65 3.37 39.46
CA ALA A 98 -14.79 2.71 40.42
C ALA A 98 -14.20 3.71 41.43
N PHE A 99 -13.86 4.93 40.99
CA PHE A 99 -13.32 6.00 41.82
C PHE A 99 -14.38 6.55 42.81
N VAL A 100 -15.62 6.80 42.35
CA VAL A 100 -16.70 7.48 43.10
C VAL A 100 -17.49 6.52 43.96
N ASP A 101 -17.10 5.37 44.31
CA ASP A 101 -17.91 4.37 45.05
C ASP A 101 -19.00 4.98 45.93
N ARG A 102 -20.28 4.94 45.48
CA ARG A 102 -21.44 5.62 46.08
C ARG A 102 -21.79 5.12 47.50
N ARG A 103 -21.21 4.02 47.97
CA ARG A 103 -21.40 3.51 49.32
C ARG A 103 -20.62 4.31 50.36
N TYR A 104 -19.69 5.15 49.92
CA TYR A 104 -18.86 5.95 50.80
C TYR A 104 -19.04 7.43 50.42
N PRO A 105 -20.05 8.09 51.00
CA PRO A 105 -20.30 9.49 50.74
C PRO A 105 -19.15 10.33 51.34
N GLY A 106 -18.40 10.97 50.52
CA GLY A 106 -17.31 11.86 50.89
C GLY A 106 -16.66 12.44 49.64
N LYS A 107 -16.29 13.71 49.70
CA LYS A 107 -15.58 14.34 48.58
C LYS A 107 -14.14 13.81 48.54
N PRO A 108 -13.61 13.50 47.33
CA PRO A 108 -12.20 13.19 47.19
C PRO A 108 -11.34 14.38 47.60
N GLY A 109 -10.21 14.11 48.22
CA GLY A 109 -9.20 15.11 48.52
C GLY A 109 -8.47 15.58 47.25
N ARG A 110 -7.55 16.54 47.38
CA ARG A 110 -6.75 17.06 46.27
C ARG A 110 -5.95 15.95 45.59
N LEU A 111 -5.33 15.05 46.36
CA LEU A 111 -4.55 13.92 45.81
C LEU A 111 -5.43 13.00 44.92
N GLY A 112 -6.63 12.68 45.42
CA GLY A 112 -7.59 11.87 44.68
C GLY A 112 -8.04 12.51 43.39
N GLY A 113 -8.34 13.83 43.41
CA GLY A 113 -8.75 14.59 42.21
C GLY A 113 -7.66 14.70 41.15
N VAL A 114 -6.43 15.05 41.56
CA VAL A 114 -5.28 15.14 40.63
C VAL A 114 -4.93 13.76 40.06
N GLY A 115 -4.91 12.72 40.93
CA GLY A 115 -4.63 11.36 40.47
C GLY A 115 -5.66 10.84 39.46
N LEU A 116 -6.95 11.15 39.67
CA LEU A 116 -7.99 10.81 38.70
C LEU A 116 -7.79 11.53 37.37
N LEU A 117 -7.45 12.83 37.40
CA LEU A 117 -7.18 13.61 36.19
C LEU A 117 -6.02 13.00 35.38
N VAL A 118 -4.91 12.69 36.07
CA VAL A 118 -3.75 12.02 35.41
C VAL A 118 -4.17 10.67 34.81
N LEU A 119 -4.96 9.88 35.52
CA LEU A 119 -5.43 8.60 35.01
C LEU A 119 -6.36 8.74 33.81
N ILE A 120 -7.26 9.75 33.80
CA ILE A 120 -8.10 10.07 32.64
C ILE A 120 -7.23 10.40 31.43
N VAL A 121 -6.20 11.25 31.59
CA VAL A 121 -5.27 11.59 30.51
C VAL A 121 -4.55 10.35 30.01
N LEU A 122 -4.01 9.51 30.90
CA LEU A 122 -3.30 8.28 30.53
C LEU A 122 -4.20 7.25 29.79
N VAL A 123 -5.48 7.19 30.12
CA VAL A 123 -6.45 6.33 29.43
C VAL A 123 -6.83 6.94 28.08
N THR A 124 -6.94 8.26 27.97
CA THR A 124 -7.38 8.94 26.76
C THR A 124 -6.28 8.97 25.70
N LEU A 125 -5.00 9.17 26.07
CA LEU A 125 -3.89 9.33 25.13
C LEU A 125 -3.78 8.22 24.08
N PRO A 126 -3.81 6.91 24.41
CA PRO A 126 -3.74 5.85 23.41
C PRO A 126 -4.92 5.88 22.42
N HIS A 127 -6.13 6.15 22.93
CA HIS A 127 -7.32 6.24 22.09
C HIS A 127 -7.29 7.48 21.17
N ALA A 128 -6.79 8.61 21.68
CA ALA A 128 -6.59 9.82 20.89
C ALA A 128 -5.54 9.59 19.79
N ALA A 129 -4.44 8.90 20.10
CA ALA A 129 -3.42 8.53 19.12
C ALA A 129 -4.00 7.62 18.02
N ILE A 130 -4.74 6.56 18.39
CA ILE A 130 -5.43 5.69 17.43
C ILE A 130 -6.38 6.50 16.54
N HIS A 131 -7.14 7.44 17.13
CA HIS A 131 -8.08 8.26 16.36
C HIS A 131 -7.35 9.21 15.41
N PHE A 132 -6.27 9.87 15.86
CA PHE A 132 -5.47 10.78 15.06
C PHE A 132 -4.82 10.07 13.87
N TYR A 133 -4.10 8.98 14.11
CA TYR A 133 -3.45 8.21 13.04
C TYR A 133 -4.46 7.51 12.13
N GLY A 134 -5.56 7.01 12.66
CA GLY A 134 -6.61 6.41 11.86
C GLY A 134 -7.33 7.41 10.96
N ALA A 135 -7.57 8.64 11.44
CA ALA A 135 -8.15 9.70 10.63
C ALA A 135 -7.18 10.17 9.55
N SER A 136 -5.88 10.29 9.86
CA SER A 136 -4.84 10.57 8.87
C SER A 136 -4.78 9.46 7.80
N ALA A 137 -4.76 8.19 8.22
CA ALA A 137 -4.81 7.05 7.32
C ALA A 137 -6.04 7.08 6.42
N PHE A 138 -7.22 7.41 6.96
CA PHE A 138 -8.45 7.53 6.19
C PHE A 138 -8.37 8.61 5.11
N SER A 139 -7.88 9.82 5.48
CA SER A 139 -7.74 10.91 4.51
C SER A 139 -6.74 10.61 3.40
N THR A 140 -5.65 9.93 3.74
CA THR A 140 -4.66 9.49 2.74
C THR A 140 -5.20 8.38 1.86
N PHE A 141 -5.94 7.45 2.45
CA PHE A 141 -6.62 6.40 1.72
C PHE A 141 -7.57 7.01 0.67
N GLU A 142 -8.38 8.00 1.05
CA GLU A 142 -9.23 8.72 0.09
C GLU A 142 -8.41 9.36 -1.02
N ARG A 143 -7.24 9.95 -0.74
CA ARG A 143 -6.36 10.54 -1.77
C ARG A 143 -5.78 9.52 -2.73
N VAL A 144 -5.33 8.36 -2.25
CA VAL A 144 -4.71 7.30 -3.07
C VAL A 144 -5.75 6.60 -3.94
N PHE A 145 -6.93 6.30 -3.36
CA PHE A 145 -8.01 5.53 -3.96
C PHE A 145 -9.17 6.40 -4.47
N ALA A 146 -9.12 7.72 -4.31
CA ALA A 146 -10.04 8.61 -4.98
C ALA A 146 -9.76 8.48 -6.47
N GLY A 147 -10.61 7.77 -7.15
CA GLY A 147 -10.62 7.78 -8.60
C GLY A 147 -10.63 9.21 -9.14
N PRO A 148 -10.53 9.41 -10.45
CA PRO A 148 -10.48 10.74 -11.04
C PRO A 148 -11.68 11.59 -10.60
N GLY A 149 -11.45 12.68 -9.92
CA GLY A 149 -12.49 13.61 -9.41
C GLY A 149 -12.49 13.94 -7.92
N GLY A 150 -11.60 13.34 -7.12
CA GLY A 150 -11.36 13.79 -5.74
C GLY A 150 -10.55 15.08 -5.74
N ASP A 151 -10.99 16.09 -4.96
CA ASP A 151 -10.31 17.38 -4.73
C ASP A 151 -8.88 17.20 -4.16
N ALA A 152 -7.98 16.68 -4.97
CA ALA A 152 -6.56 16.74 -4.69
C ALA A 152 -6.06 18.08 -5.24
N THR A 153 -5.70 18.98 -4.37
CA THR A 153 -5.02 20.24 -4.67
C THR A 153 -3.82 19.96 -5.56
N GLY A 154 -4.04 20.06 -6.85
CA GLY A 154 -3.36 19.78 -8.05
C GLY A 154 -1.88 20.01 -8.11
N GLY A 155 -1.21 19.00 -8.60
CA GLY A 155 -0.11 19.21 -9.53
C GLY A 155 -0.65 19.26 -10.97
N PRO A 156 0.12 19.74 -11.95
CA PRO A 156 -0.31 19.88 -13.34
C PRO A 156 -0.61 18.56 -14.08
N GLU A 157 -0.87 17.49 -13.37
CA GLU A 157 -1.06 16.11 -13.84
C GLU A 157 -2.35 15.46 -13.38
N ASP A 158 -3.27 16.20 -12.77
CA ASP A 158 -4.57 15.66 -12.39
C ASP A 158 -5.38 15.39 -13.65
N ASP A 159 -5.53 14.09 -13.91
CA ASP A 159 -6.25 13.50 -15.03
C ASP A 159 -7.76 13.64 -14.78
N PRO A 160 -8.49 14.55 -15.45
CA PRO A 160 -9.86 14.90 -15.06
C PRO A 160 -10.92 13.86 -15.41
N GLY A 161 -10.55 12.68 -15.86
CA GLY A 161 -11.58 11.83 -16.45
C GLY A 161 -11.28 10.36 -16.65
N SER A 162 -10.37 9.74 -15.87
CA SER A 162 -10.19 8.29 -16.00
C SER A 162 -11.48 7.57 -15.63
N ALA A 163 -12.31 7.29 -16.63
CA ALA A 163 -13.33 6.27 -16.45
C ALA A 163 -12.63 4.95 -16.13
N THR A 164 -13.06 4.28 -15.07
CA THR A 164 -12.55 2.96 -14.72
C THR A 164 -12.59 2.04 -15.93
N GLY A 165 -11.51 1.27 -16.14
CA GLY A 165 -11.46 0.23 -17.17
C GLY A 165 -12.63 -0.76 -17.06
N PRO A 166 -12.79 -1.68 -18.00
CA PRO A 166 -13.83 -2.70 -17.91
C PRO A 166 -13.63 -3.52 -16.62
N LYS A 167 -14.68 -3.60 -15.79
CA LYS A 167 -14.59 -4.36 -14.53
C LYS A 167 -14.43 -5.84 -14.81
N PRO A 168 -13.46 -6.53 -14.19
CA PRO A 168 -13.32 -7.98 -14.37
C PRO A 168 -14.50 -8.71 -13.71
N GLY A 169 -14.98 -9.76 -14.37
CA GLY A 169 -15.97 -10.66 -13.80
C GLY A 169 -15.39 -11.49 -12.65
N VAL A 170 -16.27 -12.13 -11.89
CA VAL A 170 -15.87 -13.04 -10.81
C VAL A 170 -15.05 -14.20 -11.37
N GLY A 171 -13.83 -14.40 -10.85
CA GLY A 171 -12.92 -15.46 -11.32
C GLY A 171 -12.18 -15.15 -12.62
N GLU A 172 -12.39 -13.99 -13.22
CA GLU A 172 -11.61 -13.54 -14.37
C GLU A 172 -10.24 -12.99 -13.95
N ARG A 173 -9.30 -12.97 -14.90
CA ARG A 173 -8.00 -12.32 -14.68
C ARG A 173 -8.18 -10.85 -14.41
N VAL A 174 -7.43 -10.32 -13.44
CA VAL A 174 -7.35 -8.91 -13.13
C VAL A 174 -6.07 -8.35 -13.69
N ASN A 175 -6.16 -7.46 -14.65
CA ASN A 175 -5.00 -6.80 -15.26
C ASN A 175 -4.87 -5.39 -14.72
N VAL A 176 -3.73 -5.10 -14.10
CA VAL A 176 -3.39 -3.80 -13.52
C VAL A 176 -2.19 -3.22 -14.27
N LEU A 177 -2.30 -1.99 -14.74
CA LEU A 177 -1.19 -1.25 -15.32
C LEU A 177 -0.44 -0.51 -14.21
N LEU A 178 0.77 -0.97 -13.89
CA LEU A 178 1.68 -0.25 -13.02
C LEU A 178 2.51 0.75 -13.81
N MET A 179 2.48 2.02 -13.40
CA MET A 179 3.21 3.13 -14.03
C MET A 179 4.18 3.75 -13.03
N GLY A 180 5.47 3.73 -13.37
CA GLY A 180 6.50 4.50 -12.67
C GLY A 180 6.72 5.83 -13.36
N ILE A 181 6.45 6.95 -12.66
CA ILE A 181 6.51 8.29 -13.21
C ILE A 181 7.80 8.98 -12.75
N ASP A 182 8.56 9.50 -13.70
CA ASP A 182 9.70 10.40 -13.41
C ASP A 182 9.20 11.86 -13.43
N ALA A 183 8.52 12.26 -12.37
CA ALA A 183 8.09 13.62 -12.10
C ALA A 183 9.15 14.32 -11.24
N GLY A 184 10.14 14.95 -11.86
CA GLY A 184 11.12 15.79 -11.14
C GLY A 184 10.63 17.23 -11.06
N PRO A 185 10.95 17.98 -9.96
CA PRO A 185 10.52 19.38 -9.80
C PRO A 185 11.02 20.34 -10.89
N SER A 186 11.96 19.91 -11.72
CA SER A 186 12.51 20.65 -12.87
C SER A 186 11.98 20.19 -14.23
N ARG A 187 11.06 19.22 -14.30
CA ARG A 187 10.53 18.68 -15.54
C ARG A 187 9.15 19.21 -15.83
N THR A 188 9.00 19.82 -17.01
CA THR A 188 7.71 20.31 -17.52
C THR A 188 6.81 19.19 -18.06
N GLN A 189 7.28 17.94 -18.09
CA GLN A 189 6.56 16.78 -18.58
C GLN A 189 6.87 15.55 -17.71
N ALA A 190 5.87 14.92 -17.16
CA ALA A 190 5.98 13.60 -16.57
C ALA A 190 6.15 12.55 -17.67
N LEU A 191 7.19 11.73 -17.55
CA LEU A 191 7.42 10.60 -18.44
C LEU A 191 7.16 9.31 -17.66
N THR A 192 6.47 8.37 -18.28
CA THR A 192 6.30 7.03 -17.74
C THR A 192 7.55 6.20 -18.07
N ASP A 193 8.48 6.16 -17.12
CA ASP A 193 9.76 5.45 -17.30
C ASP A 193 9.65 3.93 -17.04
N SER A 194 8.58 3.50 -16.38
CA SER A 194 8.25 2.08 -16.15
C SER A 194 6.78 1.85 -16.48
N LEU A 195 6.52 0.83 -17.32
CA LEU A 195 5.19 0.38 -17.70
C LEU A 195 5.18 -1.14 -17.57
N ILE A 196 4.42 -1.65 -16.59
CA ILE A 196 4.34 -3.08 -16.29
C ILE A 196 2.87 -3.47 -16.16
N VAL A 197 2.42 -4.42 -16.99
CA VAL A 197 1.10 -5.04 -16.80
C VAL A 197 1.26 -6.22 -15.85
N ILE A 198 0.55 -6.15 -14.73
CA ILE A 198 0.44 -7.24 -13.74
C ILE A 198 -0.91 -7.90 -13.94
N SER A 199 -0.89 -9.15 -14.38
CA SER A 199 -2.08 -9.97 -14.58
C SER A 199 -2.20 -11.02 -13.49
N LEU A 200 -3.22 -10.89 -12.65
CA LEU A 200 -3.55 -11.77 -11.56
C LEU A 200 -4.59 -12.81 -12.02
N ASP A 201 -4.30 -14.09 -11.85
CA ASP A 201 -5.26 -15.17 -12.01
C ASP A 201 -5.76 -15.61 -10.62
N PRO A 202 -6.98 -15.24 -10.23
CA PRO A 202 -7.48 -15.58 -8.90
C PRO A 202 -7.84 -17.06 -8.76
N VAL A 203 -8.07 -17.78 -9.87
CA VAL A 203 -8.41 -19.22 -9.88
C VAL A 203 -7.15 -20.05 -9.88
N GLY A 204 -6.21 -19.77 -10.79
CA GLY A 204 -4.93 -20.45 -10.91
C GLY A 204 -3.91 -20.05 -9.86
N ARG A 205 -4.16 -18.95 -9.13
CA ARG A 205 -3.24 -18.38 -8.12
C ARG A 205 -1.85 -18.14 -8.71
N THR A 206 -1.82 -17.46 -9.86
CA THR A 206 -0.59 -17.11 -10.56
C THR A 206 -0.58 -15.64 -10.94
N VAL A 207 0.61 -15.08 -11.05
CA VAL A 207 0.83 -13.71 -11.53
C VAL A 207 1.66 -13.77 -12.81
N THR A 208 1.30 -12.94 -13.78
CA THR A 208 2.12 -12.67 -14.95
C THR A 208 2.47 -11.17 -14.96
N MET A 209 3.75 -10.86 -15.05
CA MET A 209 4.24 -9.49 -15.20
C MET A 209 4.81 -9.30 -16.59
N VAL A 210 4.31 -8.29 -17.32
CA VAL A 210 4.78 -7.94 -18.67
C VAL A 210 5.28 -6.51 -18.69
N SER A 211 6.59 -6.31 -18.81
CA SER A 211 7.18 -4.98 -18.96
C SER A 211 7.13 -4.51 -20.40
N ILE A 212 6.57 -3.32 -20.61
CA ILE A 212 6.46 -2.63 -21.90
C ILE A 212 7.64 -1.66 -22.05
N PRO A 213 8.41 -1.72 -23.15
CA PRO A 213 9.51 -0.79 -23.36
C PRO A 213 9.01 0.65 -23.48
N ARG A 214 9.56 1.57 -22.68
CA ARG A 214 9.18 2.99 -22.70
C ARG A 214 9.46 3.70 -24.02
N ASP A 215 10.43 3.19 -24.78
CA ASP A 215 10.84 3.72 -26.09
C ASP A 215 10.05 3.08 -27.25
N LEU A 216 8.94 2.39 -26.97
CA LEU A 216 8.04 1.82 -27.97
C LEU A 216 7.33 2.94 -28.73
N VAL A 217 7.32 2.85 -30.07
CA VAL A 217 6.65 3.78 -30.99
C VAL A 217 5.58 3.06 -31.80
N ASP A 218 4.77 3.83 -32.54
CA ASP A 218 3.69 3.29 -33.36
C ASP A 218 2.72 2.40 -32.57
N VAL A 219 2.32 2.89 -31.38
CA VAL A 219 1.47 2.14 -30.46
C VAL A 219 0.00 2.34 -30.82
N PRO A 220 -0.82 1.27 -30.95
CA PRO A 220 -2.25 1.41 -31.23
C PRO A 220 -2.98 2.11 -30.07
N LEU A 221 -3.93 2.99 -30.37
CA LEU A 221 -4.70 3.76 -29.37
C LEU A 221 -6.06 3.14 -29.02
N GLY A 222 -6.37 1.96 -29.54
CA GLY A 222 -7.67 1.30 -29.27
C GLY A 222 -8.84 1.85 -30.10
N ASN A 223 -8.79 3.10 -30.56
CA ASN A 223 -9.80 3.73 -31.43
C ASN A 223 -9.54 3.51 -32.93
N GLY A 224 -8.50 2.77 -33.29
CA GLY A 224 -8.03 2.54 -34.65
C GLY A 224 -6.86 3.43 -35.06
N ASP A 225 -6.54 4.45 -34.31
CA ASP A 225 -5.40 5.33 -34.54
C ASP A 225 -4.12 4.75 -33.94
N THR A 226 -2.99 5.40 -34.27
CA THR A 226 -1.67 4.99 -33.78
C THR A 226 -0.93 6.19 -33.20
N PHE A 227 -0.39 6.05 -32.02
CA PHE A 227 0.49 7.02 -31.39
C PHE A 227 1.93 6.82 -31.90
N ALA A 228 2.36 7.67 -32.79
CA ALA A 228 3.67 7.56 -33.43
C ALA A 228 4.85 7.89 -32.52
N PRO A 229 4.78 8.85 -31.56
CA PRO A 229 5.87 9.10 -30.62
C PRO A 229 6.11 7.94 -29.64
N LYS A 230 7.13 8.08 -28.79
CA LYS A 230 7.42 7.10 -27.74
C LYS A 230 6.27 7.01 -26.73
N ILE A 231 5.89 5.80 -26.35
CA ILE A 231 4.77 5.53 -25.43
C ILE A 231 4.94 6.23 -24.09
N ASN A 232 6.19 6.43 -23.61
CA ASN A 232 6.44 7.12 -22.35
C ASN A 232 5.99 8.59 -22.33
N SER A 233 5.73 9.20 -23.50
CA SER A 233 5.21 10.56 -23.61
C SER A 233 3.68 10.61 -23.76
N LEU A 234 3.00 9.47 -23.94
CA LEU A 234 1.57 9.43 -24.24
C LEU A 234 0.72 10.00 -23.09
N LEU A 235 1.04 9.67 -21.84
CA LEU A 235 0.34 10.21 -20.68
C LEU A 235 0.31 11.75 -20.69
N GLY A 236 1.49 12.37 -20.74
CA GLY A 236 1.59 13.83 -20.77
C GLY A 236 1.11 14.45 -22.10
N TRP A 237 1.16 13.72 -23.21
CA TRP A 237 0.58 14.16 -24.48
C TRP A 237 -0.95 14.25 -24.36
N ALA A 238 -1.59 13.17 -23.96
CA ALA A 238 -3.03 13.06 -23.87
C ALA A 238 -3.63 14.08 -22.89
N ASN A 239 -2.98 14.33 -21.75
CA ASN A 239 -3.40 15.36 -20.78
C ASN A 239 -3.36 16.78 -21.35
N ARG A 240 -2.57 17.05 -22.40
CA ARG A 240 -2.52 18.34 -23.08
C ARG A 240 -3.44 18.42 -24.31
N HIS A 241 -4.02 17.31 -24.72
CA HIS A 241 -4.87 17.20 -25.90
C HIS A 241 -6.25 16.66 -25.50
N GLU A 242 -6.90 17.32 -24.51
CA GLU A 242 -8.18 16.91 -23.93
C GLU A 242 -9.29 16.71 -24.97
N SER A 243 -9.25 17.47 -26.08
CA SER A 243 -10.23 17.29 -27.16
C SER A 243 -10.12 15.94 -27.87
N GLU A 244 -8.91 15.37 -27.93
CA GLU A 244 -8.66 14.06 -28.53
C GLU A 244 -8.72 12.95 -27.48
N PHE A 245 -8.39 13.27 -26.22
CA PHE A 245 -8.34 12.34 -25.10
C PHE A 245 -9.18 12.84 -23.91
N PRO A 246 -10.52 12.90 -24.06
CA PRO A 246 -11.41 13.48 -23.04
C PRO A 246 -11.43 12.70 -21.72
N LEU A 247 -10.89 11.47 -21.71
CA LEU A 247 -10.76 10.63 -20.51
C LEU A 247 -9.35 10.69 -19.92
N GLY A 248 -8.48 11.58 -20.46
CA GLY A 248 -7.13 11.85 -19.94
C GLY A 248 -6.05 10.84 -20.31
N GLY A 249 -4.82 11.15 -19.87
CA GLY A 249 -3.63 10.40 -20.28
C GLY A 249 -3.50 9.02 -19.65
N THR A 250 -3.98 8.83 -18.43
CA THR A 250 -3.97 7.52 -17.78
C THR A 250 -4.83 6.54 -18.57
N ARG A 251 -6.04 6.96 -18.94
CA ARG A 251 -6.94 6.13 -19.76
C ARG A 251 -6.39 5.89 -21.16
N ALA A 252 -5.81 6.90 -21.77
CA ALA A 252 -5.15 6.74 -23.07
C ALA A 252 -4.04 5.67 -23.06
N LEU A 253 -3.25 5.62 -21.97
CA LEU A 253 -2.24 4.58 -21.79
C LEU A 253 -2.84 3.20 -21.55
N GLU A 254 -3.88 3.07 -20.74
CA GLU A 254 -4.59 1.80 -20.51
C GLU A 254 -5.15 1.24 -21.82
N ASP A 255 -5.84 2.09 -22.60
CA ASP A 255 -6.42 1.71 -23.90
C ASP A 255 -5.33 1.32 -24.91
N ALA A 256 -4.24 2.09 -24.98
CA ALA A 256 -3.12 1.79 -25.86
C ALA A 256 -2.43 0.47 -25.54
N ILE A 257 -2.18 0.22 -24.25
CA ILE A 257 -1.54 -1.04 -23.80
C ILE A 257 -2.53 -2.21 -23.94
N GLY A 258 -3.80 -1.98 -23.66
CA GLY A 258 -4.87 -2.95 -23.88
C GLY A 258 -4.96 -3.38 -25.35
N ALA A 259 -4.94 -2.40 -26.28
CA ALA A 259 -4.93 -2.64 -27.71
C ALA A 259 -3.62 -3.31 -28.19
N LEU A 260 -2.47 -2.92 -27.64
CA LEU A 260 -1.17 -3.53 -27.95
C LEU A 260 -1.11 -5.02 -27.58
N LEU A 261 -1.63 -5.37 -26.40
CA LEU A 261 -1.60 -6.74 -25.88
C LEU A 261 -2.84 -7.55 -26.30
N GLY A 262 -3.92 -6.90 -26.73
CA GLY A 262 -5.20 -7.57 -27.03
C GLY A 262 -5.91 -8.12 -25.77
N VAL A 263 -5.65 -7.51 -24.59
CA VAL A 263 -6.30 -7.85 -23.31
C VAL A 263 -6.81 -6.58 -22.62
N PRO A 264 -7.94 -6.64 -21.90
CA PRO A 264 -8.42 -5.47 -21.17
C PRO A 264 -7.46 -5.09 -20.04
N ILE A 265 -7.24 -3.81 -19.83
CA ILE A 265 -6.64 -3.28 -18.61
C ILE A 265 -7.79 -2.85 -17.71
N HIS A 266 -7.83 -3.35 -16.49
CA HIS A 266 -8.97 -3.18 -15.59
C HIS A 266 -8.74 -2.03 -14.60
N TYR A 267 -7.49 -1.88 -14.15
CA TYR A 267 -7.08 -0.91 -13.17
C TYR A 267 -5.68 -0.39 -13.46
N TYR A 268 -5.36 0.76 -12.88
CA TYR A 268 -4.00 1.25 -12.86
C TYR A 268 -3.49 1.47 -11.43
N ALA A 269 -2.18 1.51 -11.30
CA ALA A 269 -1.47 2.06 -10.15
C ALA A 269 -0.29 2.89 -10.67
N LYS A 270 -0.24 4.17 -10.30
CA LYS A 270 0.87 5.06 -10.64
C LYS A 270 1.60 5.49 -9.39
N VAL A 271 2.93 5.52 -9.46
CA VAL A 271 3.81 5.93 -8.37
C VAL A 271 4.96 6.74 -8.93
N ASP A 272 5.32 7.83 -8.25
CA ASP A 272 6.53 8.56 -8.58
C ASP A 272 7.78 7.97 -7.89
N LEU A 273 8.94 8.53 -8.18
CA LEU A 273 10.21 8.01 -7.66
C LEU A 273 10.32 8.19 -6.13
N ALA A 274 9.76 9.25 -5.56
CA ALA A 274 9.77 9.49 -4.12
C ALA A 274 8.85 8.51 -3.40
N GLY A 275 7.65 8.28 -3.93
CA GLY A 275 6.73 7.28 -3.43
C GLY A 275 7.28 5.86 -3.47
N PHE A 276 8.02 5.52 -4.54
CA PHE A 276 8.70 4.24 -4.61
C PHE A 276 9.74 4.08 -3.47
N VAL A 277 10.59 5.08 -3.25
CA VAL A 277 11.58 5.06 -2.14
C VAL A 277 10.86 4.85 -0.80
N THR A 278 9.82 5.63 -0.57
CA THR A 278 9.07 5.54 0.68
C THR A 278 8.37 4.19 0.87
N MET A 279 7.81 3.61 -0.20
CA MET A 279 7.18 2.28 -0.11
C MET A 279 8.19 1.20 0.28
N VAL A 280 9.39 1.22 -0.29
CA VAL A 280 10.45 0.27 0.05
C VAL A 280 10.93 0.47 1.50
N ASP A 281 11.15 1.72 1.92
CA ASP A 281 11.58 2.02 3.29
C ASP A 281 10.52 1.61 4.32
N ALA A 282 9.25 1.76 3.99
CA ALA A 282 8.14 1.45 4.89
C ALA A 282 7.98 -0.06 5.17
N VAL A 283 8.36 -0.91 4.23
CA VAL A 283 8.40 -2.36 4.47
C VAL A 283 9.72 -2.80 5.14
N GLY A 284 10.64 -1.87 5.37
CA GLY A 284 11.93 -2.12 5.99
C GLY A 284 13.05 -2.43 5.01
N GLY A 285 12.92 -2.13 3.73
CA GLY A 285 13.85 -2.48 2.66
C GLY A 285 13.43 -3.71 1.87
N VAL A 286 14.26 -4.13 0.91
CA VAL A 286 14.03 -5.33 0.07
C VAL A 286 15.31 -6.15 -0.07
N ASP A 287 15.16 -7.47 -0.09
CA ASP A 287 16.28 -8.41 -0.27
C ASP A 287 16.39 -8.80 -1.75
N ILE A 288 17.53 -8.52 -2.36
CA ILE A 288 17.84 -8.80 -3.77
C ILE A 288 19.11 -9.62 -3.88
N ASP A 289 19.05 -10.73 -4.61
CA ASP A 289 20.24 -11.49 -5.00
C ASP A 289 20.77 -10.97 -6.35
N VAL A 290 21.79 -10.14 -6.29
CA VAL A 290 22.36 -9.44 -7.45
C VAL A 290 23.15 -10.39 -8.31
N ALA A 291 22.64 -10.74 -9.47
CA ALA A 291 23.25 -11.70 -10.40
C ALA A 291 24.54 -11.18 -11.08
N ARG A 292 24.72 -9.86 -11.18
CA ARG A 292 25.88 -9.21 -11.85
C ARG A 292 26.25 -7.89 -11.16
N PRO A 293 27.53 -7.53 -11.09
CA PRO A 293 27.91 -6.27 -10.49
C PRO A 293 27.42 -5.11 -11.37
N LEU A 294 26.94 -4.06 -10.75
CA LEU A 294 26.50 -2.84 -11.41
C LEU A 294 27.29 -1.65 -10.92
N SER A 295 27.62 -0.71 -11.82
CA SER A 295 28.30 0.53 -11.43
C SER A 295 27.94 1.64 -12.43
N ASP A 296 27.57 2.81 -11.89
CA ASP A 296 27.40 4.04 -12.68
C ASP A 296 27.95 5.22 -11.87
N LYS A 297 29.10 5.73 -12.32
CA LYS A 297 29.81 6.84 -11.65
C LYS A 297 29.04 8.16 -11.67
N ASN A 298 28.06 8.28 -12.57
CA ASN A 298 27.26 9.50 -12.75
C ASN A 298 25.87 9.38 -12.13
N TYR A 299 25.53 8.21 -11.53
CA TYR A 299 24.25 8.06 -10.83
C TYR A 299 24.26 8.85 -9.53
N GLY A 300 23.17 9.53 -9.21
CA GLY A 300 22.96 10.24 -7.94
C GLY A 300 21.53 10.72 -7.81
N GLY A 301 21.16 11.06 -6.60
CA GLY A 301 19.82 11.52 -6.21
C GLY A 301 19.10 10.59 -5.26
N PHE A 302 18.00 11.06 -4.65
CA PHE A 302 17.18 10.30 -3.70
C PHE A 302 17.97 9.69 -2.52
N GLY A 303 18.94 10.46 -1.97
CA GLY A 303 19.76 9.99 -0.84
C GLY A 303 21.03 9.24 -1.22
N VAL A 304 21.21 8.89 -2.51
CA VAL A 304 22.43 8.27 -3.00
C VAL A 304 23.38 9.35 -3.53
N GLY A 305 24.63 9.33 -3.05
CA GLY A 305 25.67 10.28 -3.50
C GLY A 305 26.08 10.07 -4.95
N PRO A 306 26.97 10.92 -5.48
CA PRO A 306 27.47 10.78 -6.86
C PRO A 306 28.26 9.48 -7.00
N GLY A 307 27.81 8.66 -7.95
CA GLY A 307 28.36 7.31 -8.18
C GLY A 307 27.67 6.26 -7.29
N TRP A 308 27.19 5.21 -7.93
CA TRP A 308 26.56 4.09 -7.26
C TRP A 308 27.07 2.77 -7.82
N SER A 309 27.29 1.79 -6.96
CA SER A 309 27.71 0.46 -7.36
C SER A 309 27.20 -0.60 -6.38
N ILE A 310 27.00 -1.82 -6.89
CA ILE A 310 26.63 -2.98 -6.12
C ILE A 310 27.38 -4.21 -6.63
N THR A 311 27.79 -5.09 -5.72
CA THR A 311 28.48 -6.35 -6.05
C THR A 311 27.50 -7.49 -6.26
N VAL A 312 27.99 -8.62 -6.74
CA VAL A 312 27.23 -9.88 -6.87
C VAL A 312 26.90 -10.43 -5.50
N GLY A 313 25.75 -11.07 -5.35
CA GLY A 313 25.28 -11.77 -4.18
C GLY A 313 24.12 -11.12 -3.47
N PRO A 314 23.72 -11.60 -2.28
CA PRO A 314 22.57 -11.12 -1.55
C PRO A 314 22.83 -9.72 -0.94
N HIS A 315 21.88 -8.82 -1.11
CA HIS A 315 21.90 -7.47 -0.57
C HIS A 315 20.55 -7.11 0.00
N HIS A 316 20.55 -6.45 1.14
CA HIS A 316 19.38 -5.76 1.68
C HIS A 316 19.44 -4.29 1.26
N LEU A 317 18.46 -3.83 0.50
CA LEU A 317 18.42 -2.49 -0.10
C LEU A 317 17.32 -1.65 0.55
N ASP A 318 17.68 -0.48 1.06
CA ASP A 318 16.71 0.58 1.39
C ASP A 318 16.08 1.17 0.12
N GLY A 319 15.11 2.07 0.28
CA GLY A 319 14.38 2.64 -0.86
C GLY A 319 15.28 3.36 -1.85
N ALA A 320 16.28 4.11 -1.38
CA ALA A 320 17.21 4.84 -2.24
C ALA A 320 18.10 3.89 -3.07
N ASN A 321 18.63 2.84 -2.45
CA ASN A 321 19.44 1.84 -3.12
C ASN A 321 18.62 0.91 -4.03
N ALA A 322 17.40 0.55 -3.64
CA ALA A 322 16.46 -0.19 -4.48
C ALA A 322 16.06 0.61 -5.73
N LEU A 323 15.82 1.92 -5.58
CA LEU A 323 15.58 2.82 -6.72
C LEU A 323 16.80 2.90 -7.63
N ALA A 324 18.01 3.01 -7.08
CA ALA A 324 19.25 3.01 -7.85
C ALA A 324 19.38 1.71 -8.63
N TYR A 325 19.19 0.56 -8.00
CA TYR A 325 19.20 -0.76 -8.64
C TYR A 325 18.20 -0.86 -9.79
N ALA A 326 16.98 -0.39 -9.58
CA ALA A 326 15.90 -0.41 -10.59
C ALA A 326 16.11 0.59 -11.75
N ARG A 327 16.96 1.63 -11.60
CA ARG A 327 17.11 2.71 -12.60
C ARG A 327 18.41 2.69 -13.37
N ILE A 328 19.47 2.11 -12.82
CA ILE A 328 20.79 2.13 -13.45
C ILE A 328 20.78 1.45 -14.82
N ARG A 329 21.41 2.06 -15.84
CA ARG A 329 21.46 1.53 -17.20
C ARG A 329 22.80 1.75 -17.90
N ARG A 330 23.71 2.50 -17.27
CA ARG A 330 25.03 2.82 -17.86
C ARG A 330 26.12 1.84 -17.42
N SER A 331 25.80 0.84 -16.63
CA SER A 331 26.74 -0.23 -16.29
C SER A 331 27.01 -1.13 -17.51
N THR A 332 28.17 -1.75 -17.54
CA THR A 332 28.58 -2.63 -18.63
C THR A 332 27.58 -3.78 -18.82
N GLY A 333 27.06 -3.95 -20.04
CA GLY A 333 26.10 -5.00 -20.39
C GLY A 333 24.65 -4.67 -20.04
N GLU A 334 24.38 -3.47 -19.50
CA GLU A 334 23.03 -3.00 -19.17
C GLU A 334 22.38 -2.24 -20.34
N ASN A 335 21.06 -2.33 -20.39
CA ASN A 335 20.21 -1.64 -21.34
C ASN A 335 18.80 -1.45 -20.74
N ASP A 336 17.87 -0.90 -21.50
CA ASP A 336 16.50 -0.67 -21.02
C ASP A 336 15.73 -1.97 -20.74
N PHE A 337 16.04 -3.08 -21.41
CA PHE A 337 15.39 -4.37 -21.16
C PHE A 337 15.88 -5.04 -19.87
N THR A 338 17.21 -5.01 -19.62
CA THR A 338 17.75 -5.54 -18.36
C THR A 338 17.29 -4.73 -17.16
N ARG A 339 17.15 -3.40 -17.34
CA ARG A 339 16.55 -2.53 -16.33
C ARG A 339 15.10 -2.93 -16.03
N ALA A 340 14.29 -3.20 -17.06
CA ALA A 340 12.91 -3.62 -16.88
C ALA A 340 12.80 -4.96 -16.10
N GLY A 341 13.73 -5.89 -16.33
CA GLY A 341 13.84 -7.12 -15.52
C GLY A 341 14.09 -6.84 -14.06
N ARG A 342 15.06 -5.97 -13.74
CA ARG A 342 15.34 -5.58 -12.35
C ARG A 342 14.18 -4.86 -11.67
N GLN A 343 13.38 -4.09 -12.40
CA GLN A 343 12.15 -3.50 -11.87
C GLN A 343 11.15 -4.58 -11.42
N GLN A 344 11.02 -5.67 -12.20
CA GLN A 344 10.19 -6.82 -11.81
C GLN A 344 10.77 -7.55 -10.58
N GLU A 345 12.10 -7.73 -10.52
CA GLU A 345 12.76 -8.33 -9.35
C GLU A 345 12.48 -7.53 -8.07
N VAL A 346 12.60 -6.20 -8.12
CA VAL A 346 12.31 -5.34 -6.96
C VAL A 346 10.83 -5.40 -6.56
N LEU A 347 9.90 -5.48 -7.51
CA LEU A 347 8.47 -5.62 -7.21
C LEU A 347 8.16 -6.96 -6.50
N ILE A 348 8.81 -8.04 -6.92
CA ILE A 348 8.67 -9.34 -6.25
C ILE A 348 9.24 -9.28 -4.84
N ALA A 349 10.45 -8.74 -4.68
CA ALA A 349 11.08 -8.59 -3.38
C ALA A 349 10.28 -7.67 -2.44
N LEU A 350 9.69 -6.59 -2.96
CA LEU A 350 8.80 -5.69 -2.21
C LEU A 350 7.55 -6.43 -1.72
N ARG A 351 6.95 -7.27 -2.58
CA ARG A 351 5.82 -8.12 -2.21
C ARG A 351 6.22 -9.11 -1.13
N ASP A 352 7.33 -9.82 -1.31
CA ASP A 352 7.81 -10.82 -0.35
C ASP A 352 8.07 -10.19 1.01
N GLN A 353 8.75 -9.05 1.05
CA GLN A 353 9.00 -8.30 2.27
C GLN A 353 7.71 -7.79 2.94
N ALA A 354 6.73 -7.32 2.16
CA ALA A 354 5.46 -6.86 2.69
C ALA A 354 4.65 -8.00 3.35
N VAL A 355 4.74 -9.21 2.80
CA VAL A 355 4.03 -10.40 3.32
C VAL A 355 4.80 -11.02 4.50
N GLU A 356 6.11 -11.20 4.39
CA GLU A 356 6.93 -11.93 5.36
C GLU A 356 7.43 -11.06 6.52
N GLY A 357 7.65 -9.77 6.29
CA GLY A 357 8.35 -8.88 7.23
C GLY A 357 7.60 -8.56 8.52
N GLY A 358 6.29 -8.76 8.61
CA GLY A 358 5.47 -8.48 9.80
C GLY A 358 5.52 -7.03 10.34
N ASN A 359 6.46 -6.21 9.87
CA ASN A 359 6.68 -4.82 10.29
C ASN A 359 5.74 -3.83 9.59
N PHE A 360 5.04 -4.25 8.57
CA PHE A 360 4.14 -3.42 7.78
C PHE A 360 3.08 -2.68 8.62
N LEU A 361 2.57 -3.35 9.67
CA LEU A 361 1.59 -2.76 10.61
C LEU A 361 2.09 -1.51 11.34
N PHE A 362 3.37 -1.47 11.72
CA PHE A 362 3.95 -0.35 12.46
C PHE A 362 4.37 0.80 11.55
N SER A 363 4.69 0.51 10.31
CA SER A 363 5.07 1.51 9.29
C SER A 363 3.87 2.09 8.53
N LEU A 364 2.70 1.46 8.61
CA LEU A 364 1.53 1.81 7.81
C LEU A 364 1.10 3.29 7.90
N PRO A 365 1.02 3.93 9.08
CA PRO A 365 0.62 5.33 9.13
C PRO A 365 1.59 6.25 8.38
N GLY A 366 2.89 6.03 8.54
CA GLY A 366 3.92 6.78 7.82
C GLY A 366 3.94 6.46 6.31
N LEU A 367 3.70 5.21 5.95
CA LEU A 367 3.55 4.79 4.55
C LEU A 367 2.37 5.49 3.89
N LEU A 368 1.20 5.46 4.51
CA LEU A 368 0.02 6.10 3.97
C LEU A 368 0.22 7.61 3.79
N ASP A 369 0.79 8.30 4.78
CA ASP A 369 1.09 9.74 4.66
C ASP A 369 2.09 10.06 3.53
N ALA A 370 3.12 9.26 3.38
CA ALA A 370 4.16 9.51 2.40
C ALA A 370 3.77 9.08 0.97
N VAL A 371 2.93 8.04 0.83
CA VAL A 371 2.43 7.56 -0.47
C VAL A 371 1.22 8.38 -0.93
N GLY A 372 0.48 9.02 -0.02
CA GLY A 372 -0.75 9.75 -0.33
C GLY A 372 -0.61 10.85 -1.39
N ASP A 373 0.57 11.48 -1.49
CA ASP A 373 0.84 12.52 -2.48
C ASP A 373 1.58 12.00 -3.73
N THR A 374 2.09 10.77 -3.68
CA THR A 374 3.03 10.21 -4.66
C THR A 374 2.50 8.98 -5.39
N ALA A 375 1.39 8.40 -4.93
CA ALA A 375 0.72 7.27 -5.57
C ALA A 375 -0.77 7.53 -5.80
N ARG A 376 -1.28 6.96 -6.88
CA ARG A 376 -2.71 7.00 -7.24
C ARG A 376 -3.11 5.67 -7.87
N THR A 377 -4.35 5.24 -7.60
CA THR A 377 -4.94 4.04 -8.21
C THR A 377 -6.47 4.17 -8.29
N ASP A 378 -7.06 3.55 -9.28
CA ASP A 378 -8.50 3.34 -9.40
C ASP A 378 -8.93 1.95 -8.93
N LEU A 379 -8.00 1.20 -8.30
CA LEU A 379 -8.32 -0.09 -7.70
C LEU A 379 -9.39 0.09 -6.63
N PRO A 380 -10.53 -0.64 -6.67
CA PRO A 380 -11.54 -0.51 -5.64
C PRO A 380 -11.00 -0.91 -4.27
N ALA A 381 -11.16 -0.01 -3.32
CA ALA A 381 -10.68 -0.18 -1.96
C ALA A 381 -11.30 -1.38 -1.23
N ASP A 382 -12.52 -1.73 -1.57
CA ASP A 382 -13.23 -2.89 -1.03
C ASP A 382 -12.66 -4.23 -1.53
N ARG A 383 -11.88 -4.22 -2.61
CA ARG A 383 -11.17 -5.40 -3.13
C ARG A 383 -9.77 -5.59 -2.54
N LEU A 384 -9.25 -4.66 -1.75
CA LEU A 384 -7.94 -4.79 -1.11
C LEU A 384 -7.76 -6.10 -0.31
N PRO A 385 -8.76 -6.57 0.46
CA PRO A 385 -8.63 -7.86 1.16
C PRO A 385 -8.45 -9.05 0.21
N GLU A 386 -9.10 -9.04 -0.96
CA GLU A 386 -8.95 -10.06 -1.99
C GLU A 386 -7.52 -10.05 -2.56
N PHE A 387 -7.00 -8.86 -2.90
CA PHE A 387 -5.63 -8.74 -3.42
C PHE A 387 -4.57 -9.07 -2.37
N ALA A 388 -4.80 -8.72 -1.10
CA ALA A 388 -3.92 -9.09 0.00
C ALA A 388 -3.85 -10.61 0.18
N ALA A 389 -4.99 -11.31 0.14
CA ALA A 389 -5.05 -12.75 0.19
C ALA A 389 -4.29 -13.40 -0.98
N LEU A 390 -4.51 -12.91 -2.20
CA LEU A 390 -3.78 -13.39 -3.38
C LEU A 390 -2.27 -13.11 -3.25
N ALA A 391 -1.86 -11.98 -2.73
CA ALA A 391 -0.46 -11.66 -2.50
C ALA A 391 0.21 -12.60 -1.49
N GLU A 392 -0.50 -13.06 -0.45
CA GLU A 392 0.02 -14.05 0.49
C GLU A 392 0.18 -15.44 -0.13
N GLU A 393 -0.75 -15.82 -1.02
CA GLU A 393 -0.76 -17.16 -1.61
C GLU A 393 0.17 -17.30 -2.82
N ILE A 394 0.47 -16.19 -3.53
CA ILE A 394 1.26 -16.19 -4.77
C ILE A 394 2.67 -15.74 -4.47
N GLY A 395 3.59 -16.65 -4.29
CA GLY A 395 5.03 -16.36 -4.16
C GLY A 395 5.72 -16.12 -5.52
N GLY A 396 7.01 -15.75 -5.45
CA GLY A 396 7.83 -15.49 -6.63
C GLY A 396 7.87 -16.68 -7.62
N GLU A 397 7.79 -17.91 -7.11
CA GLU A 397 7.77 -19.15 -7.89
C GLU A 397 6.51 -19.32 -8.76
N ARG A 398 5.41 -18.63 -8.42
CA ARG A 398 4.16 -18.61 -9.20
C ARG A 398 4.02 -17.35 -10.04
N THR A 399 5.11 -16.59 -10.18
CA THR A 399 5.15 -15.36 -10.94
C THR A 399 5.90 -15.57 -12.25
N THR A 400 5.21 -15.37 -13.38
CA THR A 400 5.82 -15.37 -14.71
C THR A 400 6.27 -13.98 -15.07
N GLN A 401 7.57 -13.82 -15.35
CA GLN A 401 8.18 -12.55 -15.71
C GLN A 401 8.45 -12.47 -17.20
N VAL A 402 7.96 -11.43 -17.87
CA VAL A 402 8.17 -11.18 -19.29
C VAL A 402 8.65 -9.76 -19.46
N VAL A 403 9.76 -9.59 -20.17
CA VAL A 403 10.18 -8.28 -20.68
C VAL A 403 9.98 -8.29 -22.20
N MET A 404 9.19 -7.35 -22.73
CA MET A 404 8.98 -7.23 -24.19
C MET A 404 10.26 -6.82 -24.87
N THR A 405 11.03 -7.80 -25.33
CA THR A 405 12.26 -7.67 -26.11
C THR A 405 12.14 -8.41 -27.44
N SER A 406 13.20 -8.55 -28.23
CA SER A 406 13.17 -9.38 -29.43
C SER A 406 12.76 -10.81 -29.08
N PRO A 407 11.81 -11.43 -29.80
CA PRO A 407 11.28 -11.02 -31.12
C PRO A 407 9.99 -10.18 -31.09
N MET A 408 9.45 -9.84 -29.90
CA MET A 408 8.20 -9.06 -29.75
C MET A 408 8.37 -7.61 -30.22
N VAL A 409 9.57 -7.08 -30.16
CA VAL A 409 9.92 -5.76 -30.67
C VAL A 409 11.16 -5.84 -31.55
N LYS A 410 11.29 -4.89 -32.48
CA LYS A 410 12.47 -4.71 -33.33
C LYS A 410 13.02 -3.29 -33.20
N SER A 411 14.33 -3.12 -33.39
CA SER A 411 14.94 -1.79 -33.39
C SER A 411 14.39 -0.94 -34.54
N GLY A 412 14.03 0.31 -34.26
CA GLY A 412 13.64 1.30 -35.25
C GLY A 412 14.82 1.97 -35.96
N GLY A 413 16.06 1.59 -35.63
CA GLY A 413 17.27 2.17 -36.19
C GLY A 413 17.71 3.46 -35.49
N LYS A 414 18.89 3.98 -35.90
CA LYS A 414 19.49 5.18 -35.30
C LYS A 414 18.90 6.48 -35.85
N ASN A 415 18.31 6.45 -37.05
CA ASN A 415 17.84 7.63 -37.78
C ASN A 415 16.32 7.86 -37.63
N HIS A 416 15.68 7.24 -36.64
CA HIS A 416 14.27 7.45 -36.41
C HIS A 416 14.02 8.89 -35.89
N PRO A 417 12.92 9.58 -36.27
CA PRO A 417 12.61 10.95 -35.83
C PRO A 417 12.60 11.13 -34.32
N TYR A 418 12.25 10.08 -33.59
CA TYR A 418 12.22 10.08 -32.14
C TYR A 418 13.48 9.48 -31.49
N GLY A 419 14.58 9.38 -32.24
CA GLY A 419 15.86 8.85 -31.74
C GLY A 419 15.90 7.33 -31.64
N SER A 420 16.54 6.82 -30.58
CA SER A 420 16.54 5.36 -30.33
C SER A 420 15.15 4.88 -29.92
N VAL A 421 14.55 4.01 -30.73
CA VAL A 421 13.19 3.51 -30.57
C VAL A 421 13.11 2.01 -30.82
N VAL A 422 12.05 1.40 -30.32
CA VAL A 422 11.65 0.02 -30.65
C VAL A 422 10.24 0.04 -31.24
N ILE A 423 10.04 -0.82 -32.24
CA ILE A 423 8.79 -0.95 -32.98
C ILE A 423 8.12 -2.27 -32.61
N PRO A 424 6.84 -2.32 -32.28
CA PRO A 424 6.14 -3.55 -31.92
C PRO A 424 6.05 -4.51 -33.12
N VAL A 425 6.07 -5.81 -32.84
CA VAL A 425 5.82 -6.89 -33.79
C VAL A 425 4.52 -7.59 -33.39
N PRO A 426 3.34 -7.15 -33.87
CA PRO A 426 2.03 -7.58 -33.34
C PRO A 426 1.85 -9.09 -33.28
N LYS A 427 2.27 -9.82 -34.33
CA LYS A 427 2.18 -11.28 -34.36
C LYS A 427 2.95 -11.93 -33.20
N ARG A 428 4.15 -11.44 -32.88
CA ARG A 428 4.97 -12.00 -31.79
C ARG A 428 4.44 -11.61 -30.40
N ILE A 429 3.84 -10.44 -30.30
CA ILE A 429 3.14 -10.03 -29.07
C ILE A 429 1.92 -10.93 -28.84
N ALA A 430 1.10 -11.18 -29.87
CA ALA A 430 -0.04 -12.07 -29.75
C ALA A 430 0.37 -13.52 -29.40
N GLU A 431 1.48 -14.03 -29.96
CA GLU A 431 2.03 -15.35 -29.60
C GLU A 431 2.45 -15.39 -28.12
N MET A 432 3.12 -14.34 -27.62
CA MET A 432 3.47 -14.22 -26.19
C MET A 432 2.23 -14.17 -25.31
N VAL A 433 1.26 -13.31 -25.65
CA VAL A 433 0.01 -13.19 -24.88
C VAL A 433 -0.73 -14.50 -24.77
N ALA A 434 -0.84 -15.26 -25.86
CA ALA A 434 -1.49 -16.58 -25.89
C ALA A 434 -0.83 -17.60 -24.94
N ILE A 435 0.48 -17.45 -24.67
CA ILE A 435 1.25 -18.31 -23.77
C ILE A 435 1.08 -17.90 -22.31
N VAL A 436 1.13 -16.58 -22.01
CA VAL A 436 1.26 -16.08 -20.63
C VAL A 436 -0.05 -15.55 -20.04
N PHE A 437 -1.02 -15.08 -20.86
CA PHE A 437 -2.35 -14.69 -20.44
C PHE A 437 -3.38 -15.81 -20.70
N THR A 438 -3.13 -16.96 -20.10
CA THR A 438 -4.00 -18.13 -20.24
C THR A 438 -5.39 -17.91 -19.62
N LYS A 439 -6.34 -18.81 -19.93
CA LYS A 439 -7.64 -18.82 -19.26
C LYS A 439 -7.47 -18.98 -17.73
N PRO A 440 -8.32 -18.35 -16.90
CA PRO A 440 -8.28 -18.54 -15.46
C PRO A 440 -8.20 -19.99 -15.04
N GLY A 441 -7.35 -20.30 -14.07
CA GLY A 441 -7.09 -21.66 -13.60
C GLY A 441 -6.13 -22.49 -14.46
N THR A 442 -5.66 -21.97 -15.60
CA THR A 442 -4.65 -22.62 -16.43
C THR A 442 -3.29 -21.96 -16.19
N PRO A 443 -2.28 -22.69 -15.73
CA PRO A 443 -0.94 -22.13 -15.55
C PRO A 443 -0.41 -21.47 -16.83
N PRO A 444 0.30 -20.35 -16.72
CA PRO A 444 1.02 -19.78 -17.85
C PRO A 444 2.01 -20.78 -18.41
N GLY A 445 2.15 -20.81 -19.75
CA GLY A 445 3.19 -21.59 -20.39
C GLY A 445 4.59 -21.03 -20.08
N PRO A 446 5.64 -21.85 -20.20
CA PRO A 446 7.00 -21.39 -19.96
C PRO A 446 7.36 -20.31 -20.98
N TRP A 447 7.69 -19.14 -20.50
CA TRP A 447 8.26 -18.07 -21.29
C TRP A 447 9.76 -17.98 -20.99
N PRO A 448 10.63 -18.05 -22.00
CA PRO A 448 12.06 -17.97 -21.77
C PRO A 448 12.41 -16.60 -21.20
N THR A 449 12.85 -16.57 -19.96
CA THR A 449 13.51 -15.39 -19.39
C THR A 449 14.67 -15.01 -20.28
N PRO A 450 14.85 -13.74 -20.63
CA PRO A 450 15.97 -13.33 -21.45
C PRO A 450 17.29 -13.75 -20.78
N LYS A 451 17.97 -14.75 -21.33
CA LYS A 451 19.31 -15.08 -20.86
C LYS A 451 20.19 -13.84 -21.07
N PRO A 452 21.03 -13.49 -20.08
CA PRO A 452 22.02 -12.45 -20.27
C PRO A 452 22.81 -12.79 -21.53
N THR A 453 22.79 -11.87 -22.52
CA THR A 453 23.51 -12.06 -23.78
C THR A 453 24.98 -12.30 -23.45
N PRO A 454 25.60 -13.44 -23.85
CA PRO A 454 27.05 -13.59 -23.74
C PRO A 454 27.69 -12.46 -24.54
N LYS A 455 28.71 -11.82 -23.98
CA LYS A 455 29.51 -10.86 -24.72
C LYS A 455 30.15 -11.51 -25.95
N PRO A 456 30.25 -10.76 -27.07
CA PRO A 456 31.22 -11.09 -28.10
C PRO A 456 32.65 -10.94 -27.58
#